data_c106a12912b8b997ce06e3f59296d5a7
#
_entry.id   c106a12912b8b997ce06e3f59296d5a7
#
_cell.length_a   1.000
_cell.length_b   1.000
_cell.length_c   1.000
_cell.angle_alpha   90.00
_cell.angle_beta   90.00
_cell.angle_gamma   90.00
#
_symmetry.space_group_name_H-M   'P 1'
#
loop_
_entity.id
_entity.type
_entity.pdbx_description
1 polymer ?
#
loop_
_entity_poly.entity_id
_entity_poly.type
_entity_poly.pdbx_seq_one_letter_code
_entity_poly.pdbx_strand_id
1 'polypeptide(L)'
;MNRRMLVDTSMLFVFLLLLDYRYVHNFGHEMLALVFTALFLLHTIWNARWYRALFRGRWPKQRIVMTGIDLLLLFLFLGVMLTGLSFSHTMPIFNIHPPLWVHRLHRIFGFLMLFMMGLHLGIHWQGIWAKMKRAMHIPNTAPVSFLSHAAALILAAAGVYSSFLYALGSRLLLLPVRSLARPPTTLFLFLACHLSIVILYTVIGYYGWKWASRR
;
A
#
# COMPACT_ATOMS: atom_id res chain seq x y z
N MET A 1 18.19 3.13 12.38
CA MET A 1 17.19 3.19 11.29
C MET A 1 17.10 4.63 10.79
N ASN A 2 17.16 4.87 9.48
CA ASN A 2 17.09 6.23 8.92
C ASN A 2 15.67 6.78 9.11
N ARG A 3 15.52 8.08 9.46
CA ARG A 3 14.21 8.75 9.67
C ARG A 3 13.20 8.51 8.52
N ARG A 4 13.67 8.49 7.27
CA ARG A 4 12.83 8.20 6.10
C ARG A 4 12.26 6.78 6.13
N MET A 5 13.10 5.80 6.44
CA MET A 5 12.66 4.40 6.53
C MET A 5 11.67 4.18 7.67
N LEU A 6 11.82 4.92 8.77
CA LEU A 6 10.85 4.90 9.87
C LEU A 6 9.48 5.41 9.41
N VAL A 7 9.43 6.58 8.75
CA VAL A 7 8.17 7.15 8.23
C VAL A 7 7.51 6.22 7.21
N ASP A 8 8.27 5.69 6.26
CA ASP A 8 7.75 4.79 5.22
C ASP A 8 7.15 3.50 5.84
N THR A 9 7.84 2.92 6.84
CA THR A 9 7.35 1.72 7.55
C THR A 9 6.12 2.04 8.41
N SER A 10 6.13 3.17 9.14
CA SER A 10 4.98 3.61 9.94
C SER A 10 3.77 3.90 9.06
N MET A 11 3.99 4.51 7.89
CA MET A 11 2.93 4.79 6.92
C MET A 11 2.29 3.50 6.41
N LEU A 12 3.09 2.48 6.07
CA LEU A 12 2.56 1.16 5.68
C LEU A 12 1.75 0.53 6.81
N PHE A 13 2.26 0.56 8.04
CA PHE A 13 1.57 -0.04 9.19
C PHE A 13 0.22 0.66 9.48
N VAL A 14 0.21 1.98 9.51
CA VAL A 14 -1.02 2.78 9.72
C VAL A 14 -2.01 2.53 8.58
N PHE A 15 -1.55 2.42 7.34
CA PHE A 15 -2.41 2.09 6.21
C PHE A 15 -3.08 0.71 6.37
N LEU A 16 -2.35 -0.31 6.81
CA LEU A 16 -2.92 -1.63 7.07
C LEU A 16 -3.98 -1.59 8.18
N LEU A 17 -3.80 -0.79 9.22
CA LEU A 17 -4.80 -0.59 10.27
C LEU A 17 -6.08 0.08 9.72
N LEU A 18 -5.93 1.03 8.79
CA LEU A 18 -7.06 1.74 8.16
C LEU A 18 -7.95 0.83 7.32
N LEU A 19 -7.45 -0.33 6.85
CA LEU A 19 -8.24 -1.26 6.04
C LEU A 19 -9.30 -2.03 6.84
N ASP A 20 -9.20 -2.11 8.17
CA ASP A 20 -10.22 -2.77 8.99
C ASP A 20 -10.89 -1.85 10.00
N TYR A 21 -11.98 -1.27 9.55
CA TYR A 21 -12.86 -0.43 10.35
C TYR A 21 -13.42 -1.14 11.61
N ARG A 22 -13.52 -2.47 11.62
CA ARG A 22 -14.08 -3.26 12.74
C ARG A 22 -13.24 -3.13 14.02
N TYR A 23 -11.90 -3.02 13.88
CA TYR A 23 -11.00 -2.91 15.04
C TYR A 23 -10.79 -1.47 15.49
N VAL A 24 -10.77 -0.54 14.55
CA VAL A 24 -10.44 0.85 14.86
C VAL A 24 -11.66 1.73 15.11
N HIS A 25 -12.86 1.26 14.74
CA HIS A 25 -14.10 2.02 14.82
C HIS A 25 -14.03 3.38 14.11
N ASN A 26 -15.12 4.16 14.16
CA ASN A 26 -15.20 5.42 13.42
C ASN A 26 -14.14 6.44 13.86
N PHE A 27 -14.13 6.78 15.14
CA PHE A 27 -13.18 7.78 15.67
C PHE A 27 -11.71 7.36 15.46
N GLY A 28 -11.38 6.10 15.76
CA GLY A 28 -10.03 5.58 15.55
C GLY A 28 -9.61 5.58 14.08
N HIS A 29 -10.53 5.23 13.16
CA HIS A 29 -10.27 5.28 11.71
C HIS A 29 -9.96 6.72 11.26
N GLU A 30 -10.75 7.68 11.68
CA GLU A 30 -10.53 9.10 11.34
C GLU A 30 -9.22 9.65 11.91
N MET A 31 -8.89 9.31 13.17
CA MET A 31 -7.61 9.71 13.78
C MET A 31 -6.41 9.07 13.07
N LEU A 32 -6.48 7.77 12.74
CA LEU A 32 -5.44 7.11 11.98
C LEU A 32 -5.30 7.67 10.56
N ALA A 33 -6.40 8.10 9.93
CA ALA A 33 -6.35 8.77 8.63
C ALA A 33 -5.60 10.11 8.70
N LEU A 34 -5.75 10.88 9.78
CA LEU A 34 -4.95 12.09 10.01
C LEU A 34 -3.47 11.77 10.20
N VAL A 35 -3.15 10.75 11.02
CA VAL A 35 -1.78 10.29 11.21
C VAL A 35 -1.18 9.83 9.88
N PHE A 36 -1.92 9.05 9.10
CA PHE A 36 -1.50 8.62 7.76
C PHE A 36 -1.22 9.81 6.84
N THR A 37 -2.11 10.80 6.86
CA THR A 37 -1.94 12.03 6.06
C THR A 37 -0.69 12.80 6.46
N ALA A 38 -0.42 12.96 7.77
CA ALA A 38 0.79 13.61 8.25
C ALA A 38 2.06 12.86 7.81
N LEU A 39 2.06 11.52 7.92
CA LEU A 39 3.17 10.68 7.44
C LEU A 39 3.34 10.77 5.92
N PHE A 40 2.25 10.80 5.17
CA PHE A 40 2.26 10.97 3.71
C PHE A 40 2.84 12.34 3.31
N LEU A 41 2.47 13.41 4.00
CA LEU A 41 3.05 14.74 3.76
C LEU A 41 4.55 14.77 4.04
N LEU A 42 5.01 14.15 5.14
CA LEU A 42 6.44 14.02 5.43
C LEU A 42 7.17 13.20 4.34
N HIS A 43 6.59 12.09 3.92
CA HIS A 43 7.11 11.28 2.81
C HIS A 43 7.24 12.13 1.53
N THR A 44 6.20 12.87 1.19
CA THR A 44 6.15 13.75 0.01
C THR A 44 7.19 14.87 0.07
N ILE A 45 7.31 15.56 1.22
CA ILE A 45 8.28 16.65 1.43
C ILE A 45 9.71 16.11 1.26
N TRP A 46 10.02 14.96 1.84
CA TRP A 46 11.35 14.36 1.71
C TRP A 46 11.66 13.84 0.31
N ASN A 47 10.65 13.59 -0.50
CA ASN A 47 10.75 13.20 -1.89
C ASN A 47 10.43 14.37 -2.87
N ALA A 48 10.40 15.61 -2.41
CA ALA A 48 10.06 16.79 -3.21
C ALA A 48 10.91 16.95 -4.50
N ARG A 49 12.12 16.38 -4.53
CA ARG A 49 12.98 16.36 -5.73
C ARG A 49 12.32 15.57 -6.88
N TRP A 50 11.55 14.52 -6.56
CA TRP A 50 10.83 13.73 -7.55
C TRP A 50 9.80 14.59 -8.29
N TYR A 51 9.01 15.40 -7.58
CA TYR A 51 8.01 16.29 -8.18
C TYR A 51 8.65 17.32 -9.11
N ARG A 52 9.78 17.88 -8.71
CA ARG A 52 10.55 18.81 -9.56
C ARG A 52 11.13 18.13 -10.80
N ALA A 53 11.44 16.87 -10.70
CA ALA A 53 11.95 16.08 -11.81
C ALA A 53 10.87 15.71 -12.84
N LEU A 54 9.57 15.71 -12.47
CA LEU A 54 8.46 15.37 -13.39
C LEU A 54 8.49 16.22 -14.68
N PHE A 55 8.85 17.50 -14.55
CA PHE A 55 8.82 18.45 -15.65
C PHE A 55 10.16 18.59 -16.38
N ARG A 56 11.15 17.74 -16.09
CA ARG A 56 12.51 17.87 -16.63
C ARG A 56 13.04 16.56 -17.23
N GLY A 57 13.84 16.69 -18.31
CA GLY A 57 14.59 15.58 -18.88
C GLY A 57 13.78 14.66 -19.78
N ARG A 58 14.43 13.57 -20.25
CA ARG A 58 13.84 12.58 -21.14
C ARG A 58 12.94 11.62 -20.37
N TRP A 59 11.92 11.08 -21.05
CA TRP A 59 10.95 10.13 -20.52
C TRP A 59 11.15 8.72 -21.12
N PRO A 60 12.16 7.97 -20.66
CA PRO A 60 12.28 6.57 -21.07
C PRO A 60 11.09 5.76 -20.53
N LYS A 61 10.77 4.64 -21.19
CA LYS A 61 9.63 3.77 -20.82
C LYS A 61 9.58 3.44 -19.31
N GLN A 62 10.72 3.15 -18.73
CA GLN A 62 10.85 2.85 -17.30
C GLN A 62 10.37 4.00 -16.42
N ARG A 63 10.77 5.22 -16.73
CA ARG A 63 10.34 6.40 -15.99
C ARG A 63 8.85 6.65 -16.13
N ILE A 64 8.27 6.40 -17.31
CA ILE A 64 6.82 6.53 -17.53
C ILE A 64 6.06 5.57 -16.63
N VAL A 65 6.46 4.30 -16.56
CA VAL A 65 5.80 3.29 -15.72
C VAL A 65 5.92 3.64 -14.23
N MET A 66 7.13 3.97 -13.75
CA MET A 66 7.34 4.37 -12.34
C MET A 66 6.48 5.57 -11.97
N THR A 67 6.57 6.63 -12.78
CA THR A 67 5.80 7.86 -12.54
C THR A 67 4.30 7.61 -12.62
N GLY A 68 3.84 6.75 -13.54
CA GLY A 68 2.43 6.37 -13.65
C GLY A 68 1.91 5.69 -12.38
N ILE A 69 2.67 4.77 -11.80
CA ILE A 69 2.31 4.10 -10.54
C ILE A 69 2.28 5.11 -9.38
N ASP A 70 3.28 6.00 -9.30
CA ASP A 70 3.37 7.01 -8.24
C ASP A 70 2.22 8.04 -8.32
N LEU A 71 1.89 8.50 -9.53
CA LEU A 71 0.76 9.42 -9.76
C LEU A 71 -0.59 8.75 -9.49
N LEU A 72 -0.74 7.48 -9.87
CA LEU A 72 -1.96 6.72 -9.58
C LEU A 72 -2.13 6.54 -8.06
N LEU A 73 -1.05 6.23 -7.32
CA LEU A 73 -1.09 6.18 -5.85
C LEU A 73 -1.50 7.52 -5.25
N LEU A 74 -0.94 8.62 -5.73
CA LEU A 74 -1.32 9.97 -5.30
C LEU A 74 -2.81 10.24 -5.57
N PHE A 75 -3.30 9.88 -6.76
CA PHE A 75 -4.72 10.03 -7.12
C PHE A 75 -5.63 9.21 -6.19
N LEU A 76 -5.28 7.95 -5.93
CA LEU A 76 -6.03 7.08 -5.04
C LEU A 76 -6.03 7.61 -3.60
N PHE A 77 -4.89 8.10 -3.10
CA PHE A 77 -4.80 8.74 -1.80
C PHE A 77 -5.72 9.95 -1.69
N LEU A 78 -5.67 10.86 -2.67
CA LEU A 78 -6.56 12.03 -2.69
C LEU A 78 -8.03 11.62 -2.77
N GLY A 79 -8.36 10.60 -3.57
CA GLY A 79 -9.71 10.05 -3.66
C GLY A 79 -10.22 9.46 -2.35
N VAL A 80 -9.39 8.69 -1.64
CA VAL A 80 -9.73 8.18 -0.29
C VAL A 80 -9.95 9.33 0.69
N MET A 81 -9.07 10.33 0.69
CA MET A 81 -9.16 11.48 1.59
C MET A 81 -10.42 12.31 1.33
N LEU A 82 -10.67 12.69 0.09
CA LEU A 82 -11.84 13.51 -0.28
C LEU A 82 -13.15 12.78 0.03
N THR A 83 -13.24 11.50 -0.33
CA THR A 83 -14.43 10.70 -0.02
C THR A 83 -14.59 10.48 1.48
N GLY A 84 -13.50 10.23 2.22
CA GLY A 84 -13.52 10.07 3.68
C GLY A 84 -13.97 11.33 4.41
N LEU A 85 -13.43 12.50 4.04
CA LEU A 85 -13.83 13.79 4.62
C LEU A 85 -15.29 14.13 4.36
N SER A 86 -15.88 13.68 3.25
CA SER A 86 -17.27 13.99 2.91
C SER A 86 -18.29 13.31 3.85
N PHE A 87 -17.93 12.23 4.53
CA PHE A 87 -18.79 11.54 5.50
C PHE A 87 -18.14 11.40 6.90
N SER A 88 -17.11 12.21 7.17
CA SER A 88 -16.51 12.26 8.51
C SER A 88 -17.51 12.79 9.54
N HIS A 89 -17.62 12.08 10.66
CA HIS A 89 -18.42 12.50 11.79
C HIS A 89 -17.64 13.37 12.79
N THR A 90 -16.32 13.14 12.87
CA THR A 90 -15.44 13.88 13.79
C THR A 90 -15.07 15.26 13.25
N MET A 91 -14.98 15.36 11.92
CA MET A 91 -14.65 16.60 11.22
C MET A 91 -15.67 16.88 10.13
N PRO A 92 -16.85 17.41 10.47
CA PRO A 92 -17.92 17.69 9.51
C PRO A 92 -17.58 18.94 8.66
N ILE A 93 -16.52 18.87 7.85
CA ILE A 93 -16.04 19.98 7.03
C ILE A 93 -17.09 20.40 5.99
N PHE A 94 -17.83 19.44 5.47
CA PHE A 94 -18.78 19.71 4.38
C PHE A 94 -20.25 19.70 4.81
N ASN A 95 -20.57 19.28 6.02
CA ASN A 95 -21.95 19.11 6.53
C ASN A 95 -22.91 18.51 5.48
N ILE A 96 -22.45 17.50 4.74
CA ILE A 96 -23.15 16.86 3.62
C ILE A 96 -23.52 15.44 4.08
N HIS A 97 -24.68 14.95 3.65
CA HIS A 97 -25.01 13.54 3.73
C HIS A 97 -24.71 12.90 2.36
N PRO A 98 -23.50 12.37 2.15
CA PRO A 98 -23.11 11.87 0.84
C PRO A 98 -23.91 10.62 0.47
N PRO A 99 -24.25 10.46 -0.81
CA PRO A 99 -24.95 9.27 -1.28
C PRO A 99 -24.09 8.01 -1.14
N LEU A 100 -24.72 6.83 -1.08
CA LEU A 100 -24.07 5.52 -0.86
C LEU A 100 -22.92 5.22 -1.85
N TRP A 101 -22.94 5.78 -3.05
CA TRP A 101 -21.86 5.57 -4.03
C TRP A 101 -20.53 6.18 -3.57
N VAL A 102 -20.53 7.24 -2.76
CA VAL A 102 -19.30 7.84 -2.20
C VAL A 102 -18.61 6.85 -1.24
N HIS A 103 -19.38 6.18 -0.37
CA HIS A 103 -18.84 5.12 0.49
C HIS A 103 -18.29 3.93 -0.32
N ARG A 104 -18.91 3.61 -1.46
CA ARG A 104 -18.42 2.58 -2.37
C ARG A 104 -17.09 2.99 -2.99
N LEU A 105 -16.98 4.23 -3.47
CA LEU A 105 -15.74 4.77 -4.02
C LEU A 105 -14.61 4.80 -2.99
N HIS A 106 -14.88 5.23 -1.76
CA HIS A 106 -13.89 5.22 -0.68
C HIS A 106 -13.28 3.81 -0.49
N ARG A 107 -14.13 2.80 -0.45
CA ARG A 107 -13.67 1.40 -0.32
C ARG A 107 -12.88 0.91 -1.53
N ILE A 108 -13.33 1.23 -2.75
CA ILE A 108 -12.62 0.87 -3.98
C ILE A 108 -11.23 1.50 -3.99
N PHE A 109 -11.14 2.81 -3.72
CA PHE A 109 -9.87 3.52 -3.69
C PHE A 109 -8.94 2.94 -2.62
N GLY A 110 -9.44 2.59 -1.42
CA GLY A 110 -8.66 1.94 -0.38
C GLY A 110 -8.08 0.58 -0.82
N PHE A 111 -8.89 -0.28 -1.46
CA PHE A 111 -8.41 -1.57 -1.96
C PHE A 111 -7.48 -1.42 -3.18
N LEU A 112 -7.76 -0.51 -4.11
CA LEU A 112 -6.85 -0.22 -5.21
C LEU A 112 -5.51 0.32 -4.70
N MET A 113 -5.54 1.16 -3.65
CA MET A 113 -4.34 1.67 -3.01
C MET A 113 -3.50 0.55 -2.38
N LEU A 114 -4.13 -0.51 -1.84
CA LEU A 114 -3.42 -1.69 -1.34
C LEU A 114 -2.59 -2.37 -2.44
N PHE A 115 -3.17 -2.57 -3.63
CA PHE A 115 -2.46 -3.15 -4.77
C PHE A 115 -1.34 -2.24 -5.28
N MET A 116 -1.66 -0.96 -5.49
CA MET A 116 -0.70 0.01 -6.01
C MET A 116 0.46 0.25 -5.05
N MET A 117 0.21 0.21 -3.74
CA MET A 117 1.27 0.28 -2.73
C MET A 117 2.22 -0.92 -2.82
N GLY A 118 1.71 -2.14 -3.00
CA GLY A 118 2.55 -3.31 -3.24
C GLY A 118 3.40 -3.16 -4.50
N LEU A 119 2.81 -2.73 -5.62
CA LEU A 119 3.55 -2.49 -6.87
C LEU A 119 4.60 -1.39 -6.70
N HIS A 120 4.26 -0.28 -6.05
CA HIS A 120 5.18 0.81 -5.73
C HIS A 120 6.38 0.33 -4.90
N LEU A 121 6.14 -0.44 -3.84
CA LEU A 121 7.21 -1.05 -3.07
C LEU A 121 8.06 -1.98 -3.94
N GLY A 122 7.44 -2.75 -4.86
CA GLY A 122 8.12 -3.68 -5.75
C GLY A 122 9.10 -3.00 -6.70
N ILE A 123 8.69 -1.93 -7.37
CA ILE A 123 9.58 -1.19 -8.29
C ILE A 123 10.74 -0.51 -7.55
N HIS A 124 10.55 -0.12 -6.29
CA HIS A 124 11.58 0.48 -5.44
C HIS A 124 12.33 -0.53 -4.57
N TRP A 125 11.95 -1.82 -4.61
CA TRP A 125 12.42 -2.87 -3.69
C TRP A 125 13.94 -3.01 -3.63
N GLN A 126 14.61 -2.93 -4.76
CA GLN A 126 16.08 -3.08 -4.81
C GLN A 126 16.80 -2.04 -3.93
N GLY A 127 16.34 -0.79 -3.98
CA GLY A 127 16.86 0.28 -3.15
C GLY A 127 16.50 0.14 -1.66
N ILE A 128 15.27 -0.30 -1.39
CA ILE A 128 14.78 -0.55 -0.02
C ILE A 128 15.58 -1.68 0.61
N TRP A 129 15.71 -2.81 -0.07
CA TRP A 129 16.44 -3.98 0.40
C TRP A 129 17.92 -3.70 0.65
N ALA A 130 18.57 -2.93 -0.23
CA ALA A 130 19.96 -2.51 -0.03
C ALA A 130 20.14 -1.64 1.21
N LYS A 131 19.17 -0.76 1.52
CA LYS A 131 19.18 0.07 2.76
C LYS A 131 18.94 -0.80 4.00
N MET A 132 18.00 -1.74 3.93
CA MET A 132 17.70 -2.66 5.02
C MET A 132 18.92 -3.54 5.35
N LYS A 133 19.55 -4.15 4.35
CA LYS A 133 20.76 -4.96 4.56
C LYS A 133 21.86 -4.17 5.26
N ARG A 134 22.10 -2.92 4.85
CA ARG A 134 23.09 -2.05 5.50
C ARG A 134 22.72 -1.72 6.94
N ALA A 135 21.45 -1.40 7.19
CA ALA A 135 20.98 -1.03 8.52
C ALA A 135 21.01 -2.21 9.52
N MET A 136 20.79 -3.43 9.04
CA MET A 136 20.74 -4.66 9.84
C MET A 136 22.04 -5.47 9.76
N HIS A 137 23.07 -4.96 9.08
CA HIS A 137 24.37 -5.64 8.89
C HIS A 137 24.22 -7.05 8.29
N ILE A 138 23.21 -7.25 7.39
CA ILE A 138 22.96 -8.53 6.75
C ILE A 138 24.02 -8.78 5.66
N PRO A 139 24.77 -9.88 5.71
CA PRO A 139 25.81 -10.16 4.73
C PRO A 139 25.23 -10.53 3.35
N ASN A 140 25.99 -10.23 2.29
CA ASN A 140 25.63 -10.59 0.92
C ASN A 140 26.13 -12.00 0.58
N THR A 141 25.60 -13.02 1.23
CA THR A 141 25.96 -14.42 0.99
C THR A 141 24.88 -15.16 0.19
N ALA A 142 25.26 -16.22 -0.49
CA ALA A 142 24.32 -17.06 -1.25
C ALA A 142 23.20 -17.64 -0.37
N PRO A 143 23.46 -18.18 0.84
CA PRO A 143 22.40 -18.66 1.73
C PRO A 143 21.38 -17.58 2.12
N VAL A 144 21.85 -16.36 2.44
CA VAL A 144 20.96 -15.24 2.78
C VAL A 144 20.10 -14.84 1.58
N SER A 145 20.68 -14.82 0.38
CA SER A 145 19.92 -14.56 -0.84
C SER A 145 18.86 -15.65 -1.08
N PHE A 146 19.22 -16.90 -0.97
CA PHE A 146 18.28 -18.03 -1.13
C PHE A 146 17.14 -17.95 -0.12
N LEU A 147 17.46 -17.75 1.18
CA LEU A 147 16.47 -17.67 2.25
C LEU A 147 15.51 -16.50 2.04
N SER A 148 16.03 -15.33 1.62
CA SER A 148 15.18 -14.15 1.36
C SER A 148 14.22 -14.37 0.18
N HIS A 149 14.64 -15.05 -0.88
CA HIS A 149 13.76 -15.41 -2.00
C HIS A 149 12.72 -16.46 -1.60
N ALA A 150 13.13 -17.49 -0.86
CA ALA A 150 12.22 -18.51 -0.35
C ALA A 150 11.14 -17.89 0.56
N ALA A 151 11.55 -17.03 1.51
CA ALA A 151 10.62 -16.32 2.38
C ALA A 151 9.65 -15.43 1.58
N ALA A 152 10.14 -14.72 0.58
CA ALA A 152 9.30 -13.88 -0.28
C ALA A 152 8.25 -14.72 -1.05
N LEU A 153 8.62 -15.90 -1.56
CA LEU A 153 7.72 -16.80 -2.26
C LEU A 153 6.64 -17.38 -1.32
N ILE A 154 7.04 -17.82 -0.12
CA ILE A 154 6.09 -18.34 0.89
C ILE A 154 5.08 -17.26 1.28
N LEU A 155 5.55 -16.05 1.56
CA LEU A 155 4.69 -14.92 1.91
C LEU A 155 3.80 -14.49 0.74
N ALA A 156 4.30 -14.54 -0.51
CA ALA A 156 3.49 -14.27 -1.68
C ALA A 156 2.40 -15.34 -1.88
N ALA A 157 2.69 -16.63 -1.65
CA ALA A 157 1.68 -17.69 -1.67
C ALA A 157 0.61 -17.47 -0.59
N ALA A 158 1.01 -17.08 0.64
CA ALA A 158 0.09 -16.68 1.69
C ALA A 158 -0.75 -15.44 1.25
N GLY A 159 -0.17 -14.51 0.49
CA GLY A 159 -0.87 -13.37 -0.09
C GLY A 159 -1.95 -13.76 -1.12
N VAL A 160 -1.68 -14.77 -1.95
CA VAL A 160 -2.69 -15.35 -2.84
C VAL A 160 -3.85 -15.93 -2.03
N TYR A 161 -3.55 -16.78 -1.05
CA TYR A 161 -4.57 -17.34 -0.15
C TYR A 161 -5.39 -16.26 0.55
N SER A 162 -4.73 -15.25 1.10
CA SER A 162 -5.37 -14.11 1.77
C SER A 162 -6.28 -13.31 0.84
N SER A 163 -5.90 -13.16 -0.44
CA SER A 163 -6.70 -12.47 -1.45
C SER A 163 -8.05 -13.17 -1.69
N PHE A 164 -8.07 -14.50 -1.72
CA PHE A 164 -9.30 -15.29 -1.80
C PHE A 164 -10.09 -15.26 -0.48
N LEU A 165 -9.42 -15.38 0.66
CA LEU A 165 -10.03 -15.34 1.98
C LEU A 165 -10.82 -14.04 2.21
N TYR A 166 -10.27 -12.90 1.79
CA TYR A 166 -10.89 -11.59 1.90
C TYR A 166 -11.76 -11.22 0.70
N ALA A 167 -11.89 -12.11 -0.29
CA ALA A 167 -12.66 -11.90 -1.52
C ALA A 167 -12.34 -10.55 -2.19
N LEU A 168 -11.05 -10.22 -2.31
CA LEU A 168 -10.59 -8.91 -2.80
C LEU A 168 -11.16 -8.55 -4.17
N GLY A 169 -11.23 -9.52 -5.09
CA GLY A 169 -11.82 -9.31 -6.41
C GLY A 169 -13.27 -8.85 -6.32
N SER A 170 -14.09 -9.52 -5.50
CA SER A 170 -15.49 -9.13 -5.30
C SER A 170 -15.62 -7.74 -4.67
N ARG A 171 -14.71 -7.38 -3.74
CA ARG A 171 -14.70 -6.05 -3.10
C ARG A 171 -14.35 -4.94 -4.08
N LEU A 172 -13.41 -5.19 -4.99
CA LEU A 172 -13.03 -4.25 -6.04
C LEU A 172 -14.14 -4.05 -7.08
N LEU A 173 -14.80 -5.14 -7.46
CA LEU A 173 -15.88 -5.12 -8.46
C LEU A 173 -17.24 -4.78 -7.84
N LEU A 174 -17.31 -4.47 -6.54
CA LEU A 174 -18.57 -4.23 -5.79
C LEU A 174 -19.58 -5.38 -5.89
N LEU A 175 -19.10 -6.59 -6.14
CA LEU A 175 -19.93 -7.80 -6.18
C LEU A 175 -20.28 -8.25 -4.75
N PRO A 176 -21.36 -9.04 -4.59
CA PRO A 176 -21.64 -9.67 -3.31
C PRO A 176 -20.44 -10.49 -2.82
N VAL A 177 -20.00 -10.23 -1.60
CA VAL A 177 -18.84 -10.94 -1.03
C VAL A 177 -19.25 -12.36 -0.67
N ARG A 178 -18.81 -13.32 -1.47
CA ARG A 178 -18.89 -14.75 -1.17
C ARG A 178 -17.50 -15.20 -0.73
N SER A 179 -17.25 -15.20 0.56
CA SER A 179 -16.00 -15.73 1.11
C SER A 179 -16.12 -17.25 1.28
N LEU A 180 -15.09 -17.99 0.86
CA LEU A 180 -14.99 -19.45 1.05
C LEU A 180 -14.77 -19.82 2.52
N ALA A 181 -14.25 -18.91 3.33
CA ALA A 181 -14.00 -19.10 4.75
C ALA A 181 -14.33 -17.82 5.53
N ARG A 182 -14.54 -17.95 6.84
CA ARG A 182 -14.69 -16.79 7.72
C ARG A 182 -13.34 -16.06 7.82
N PRO A 183 -13.27 -14.75 7.57
CA PRO A 183 -12.04 -14.01 7.73
C PRO A 183 -11.59 -14.04 9.20
N PRO A 184 -10.28 -13.95 9.47
CA PRO A 184 -9.73 -13.92 10.82
C PRO A 184 -10.43 -12.90 11.71
N THR A 185 -10.62 -13.28 12.97
CA THR A 185 -11.30 -12.44 13.98
C THR A 185 -10.32 -11.63 14.82
N THR A 186 -9.00 -11.90 14.73
CA THR A 186 -7.97 -11.19 15.49
C THR A 186 -7.26 -10.15 14.63
N LEU A 187 -6.95 -9.00 15.22
CA LEU A 187 -6.21 -7.92 14.55
C LEU A 187 -4.86 -8.40 13.99
N PHE A 188 -4.14 -9.24 14.75
CA PHE A 188 -2.85 -9.77 14.32
C PHE A 188 -2.96 -10.57 13.01
N LEU A 189 -3.90 -11.50 12.93
CA LEU A 189 -4.11 -12.30 11.71
C LEU A 189 -4.60 -11.44 10.54
N PHE A 190 -5.44 -10.43 10.84
CA PHE A 190 -5.85 -9.47 9.82
C PHE A 190 -4.64 -8.74 9.21
N LEU A 191 -3.78 -8.17 10.05
CA LEU A 191 -2.57 -7.47 9.62
C LEU A 191 -1.62 -8.40 8.85
N ALA A 192 -1.41 -9.63 9.34
CA ALA A 192 -0.57 -10.63 8.67
C ALA A 192 -1.10 -10.98 7.27
N CYS A 193 -2.41 -11.19 7.12
CA CYS A 193 -3.03 -11.45 5.83
C CYS A 193 -2.89 -10.26 4.87
N HIS A 194 -3.18 -9.05 5.31
CA HIS A 194 -3.07 -7.86 4.44
C HIS A 194 -1.61 -7.53 4.10
N LEU A 195 -0.68 -7.73 5.04
CA LEU A 195 0.74 -7.62 4.76
C LEU A 195 1.20 -8.65 3.73
N SER A 196 0.72 -9.90 3.81
CA SER A 196 1.04 -10.93 2.81
C SER A 196 0.54 -10.56 1.41
N ILE A 197 -0.62 -9.89 1.31
CA ILE A 197 -1.15 -9.35 0.05
C ILE A 197 -0.22 -8.24 -0.50
N VAL A 198 0.22 -7.31 0.35
CA VAL A 198 1.19 -6.28 -0.05
C VAL A 198 2.48 -6.93 -0.56
N ILE A 199 2.99 -7.95 0.13
CA ILE A 199 4.20 -8.68 -0.27
C ILE A 199 3.98 -9.38 -1.63
N LEU A 200 2.82 -9.99 -1.88
CA LEU A 200 2.48 -10.58 -3.17
C LEU A 200 2.64 -9.55 -4.30
N TYR A 201 2.02 -8.38 -4.18
CA TYR A 201 2.12 -7.33 -5.19
C TYR A 201 3.52 -6.69 -5.25
N THR A 202 4.25 -6.67 -4.14
CA THR A 202 5.66 -6.27 -4.12
C THR A 202 6.53 -7.23 -4.94
N VAL A 203 6.30 -8.53 -4.81
CA VAL A 203 7.00 -9.55 -5.60
C VAL A 203 6.66 -9.41 -7.08
N ILE A 204 5.37 -9.25 -7.41
CA ILE A 204 4.92 -9.03 -8.80
C ILE A 204 5.56 -7.75 -9.37
N GLY A 205 5.53 -6.65 -8.63
CA GLY A 205 6.12 -5.38 -9.05
C GLY A 205 7.63 -5.47 -9.26
N TYR A 206 8.35 -6.13 -8.35
CA TYR A 206 9.80 -6.31 -8.43
C TYR A 206 10.22 -7.15 -9.65
N TYR A 207 9.62 -8.31 -9.84
CA TYR A 207 10.00 -9.18 -10.97
C TYR A 207 9.49 -8.65 -12.29
N GLY A 208 8.30 -8.07 -12.34
CA GLY A 208 7.76 -7.39 -13.51
C GLY A 208 8.65 -6.22 -13.94
N TRP A 209 9.10 -5.40 -12.98
CA TRP A 209 10.05 -4.32 -13.21
C TRP A 209 11.40 -4.83 -13.73
N LYS A 210 11.95 -5.86 -13.09
CA LYS A 210 13.22 -6.46 -13.50
C LYS A 210 13.17 -7.06 -14.91
N TRP A 211 12.04 -7.62 -15.30
CA TRP A 211 11.84 -8.13 -16.66
C TRP A 211 11.71 -6.99 -17.69
N ALA A 212 10.92 -5.96 -17.40
CA ALA A 212 10.73 -4.81 -18.27
C ALA A 212 12.01 -3.97 -18.46
N SER A 213 12.90 -3.94 -17.44
CA SER A 213 14.17 -3.20 -17.50
C SER A 213 15.30 -3.92 -18.25
N ARG A 214 15.11 -5.19 -18.63
CA ARG A 214 16.09 -5.96 -19.42
C ARG A 214 15.88 -5.82 -20.94
N ARG A 215 14.76 -5.26 -21.36
CA ARG A 215 14.41 -4.96 -22.75
C ARG A 215 14.62 -3.47 -23.06
#